data_03c4bbbe2411c0f7875814df328bd486
#
_entry.id   03c4bbbe2411c0f7875814df328bd486
#
_cell.length_a   1.000
_cell.length_b   1.000
_cell.length_c   1.000
_cell.angle_alpha   90.00
_cell.angle_beta   90.00
_cell.angle_gamma   90.00
#
_symmetry.space_group_name_H-M   'P 1'
#
loop_
_entity.id
_entity.type
_entity.pdbx_description
1 polymer ?
#
loop_
_entity_poly.entity_id
_entity_poly.type
_entity_poly.pdbx_seq_one_letter_code
_entity_poly.pdbx_strand_id
1 'polypeptide(L)'
;MVLLRILAGLGYWDLTAAHCNFHLRGAASDGDEEFTHAECGALGVDLHVARFDTLAWCKEHNVGTEEGARQLRYEWFAELCETHGYSRLAVAHHADDQAETMLLNAARGAGLRGLRGMPRQNGIIVRPLLETTRHDIDRWISEQQMPYREDATNAGEAYARNVIRHNAITAMVRVNRRAIEHMSQASDALSEAREALLEESERLWGKVDAPLAEKGETVATDSTAAMEHGKLLRFWLRERMGYLGFSPQQASDALRWLNGGDVGKYIRHKNVEVRTERQGLWLGSTVDTTSGEEWYKSAEHKGSLTIHEEACGSFPDAAGLRRYAARGKAVAVLDADRLQYPFVVRPWCEGDRIRPLGMRGSKLVSDVLTDERVASHMREQVRVVECGEKIAWVVGFRVSGDFALSLTSTRAVVLDAGRLLHNS
;
A
#
# COMPACT_ATOMS: atom_id res chain seq x y z
N MET A 1 17.14 -9.38 -29.24
CA MET A 1 17.05 -10.03 -30.57
C MET A 1 16.89 -11.56 -30.46
N VAL A 2 17.66 -12.30 -29.62
CA VAL A 2 17.52 -13.78 -29.49
C VAL A 2 16.09 -14.23 -29.20
N LEU A 3 15.46 -13.65 -28.16
CA LEU A 3 14.06 -13.95 -27.81
C LEU A 3 13.11 -13.73 -29.00
N LEU A 4 13.24 -12.60 -29.70
CA LEU A 4 12.41 -12.27 -30.86
C LEU A 4 12.54 -13.35 -31.97
N ARG A 5 13.76 -13.76 -32.32
CA ARG A 5 14.00 -14.78 -33.33
C ARG A 5 13.47 -16.16 -32.93
N ILE A 6 13.61 -16.53 -31.66
CA ILE A 6 13.05 -17.80 -31.14
C ILE A 6 11.52 -17.74 -31.23
N LEU A 7 10.88 -16.70 -30.77
CA LEU A 7 9.41 -16.58 -30.82
C LEU A 7 8.87 -16.53 -32.25
N ALA A 8 9.53 -15.81 -33.17
CA ALA A 8 9.16 -15.78 -34.56
C ALA A 8 9.32 -17.19 -35.21
N GLY A 9 10.40 -17.92 -34.89
CA GLY A 9 10.64 -19.27 -35.39
C GLY A 9 9.65 -20.31 -34.84
N LEU A 10 9.03 -20.08 -33.70
CA LEU A 10 7.98 -20.96 -33.15
C LEU A 10 6.61 -20.76 -33.80
N GLY A 11 6.44 -19.76 -34.69
CA GLY A 11 5.21 -19.52 -35.43
C GLY A 11 4.08 -18.89 -34.60
N TYR A 12 4.39 -18.08 -33.63
CA TYR A 12 3.40 -17.24 -32.92
C TYR A 12 2.89 -16.16 -33.90
N TRP A 13 1.64 -16.27 -34.29
CA TRP A 13 1.02 -15.48 -35.36
C TRP A 13 0.79 -14.01 -34.99
N ASP A 14 0.59 -13.71 -33.69
CA ASP A 14 0.31 -12.33 -33.18
C ASP A 14 1.54 -11.76 -32.47
N LEU A 15 2.75 -12.01 -33.03
CA LEU A 15 3.98 -11.50 -32.47
C LEU A 15 4.25 -10.08 -32.97
N THR A 16 4.39 -9.14 -32.05
CA THR A 16 4.81 -7.76 -32.32
C THR A 16 5.98 -7.41 -31.42
N ALA A 17 6.97 -6.69 -31.95
CA ALA A 17 8.11 -6.18 -31.18
C ALA A 17 7.84 -4.78 -30.66
N ALA A 18 8.44 -4.43 -29.52
CA ALA A 18 8.41 -3.08 -28.96
C ALA A 18 9.82 -2.61 -28.60
N HIS A 19 10.22 -1.43 -29.07
CA HIS A 19 11.52 -0.82 -28.82
C HIS A 19 11.38 0.55 -28.18
N CYS A 20 12.14 0.80 -27.09
CA CYS A 20 12.23 2.09 -26.43
C CYS A 20 13.55 2.76 -26.76
N ASN A 21 13.52 3.88 -27.46
CA ASN A 21 14.68 4.75 -27.64
C ASN A 21 14.65 5.86 -26.58
N PHE A 22 15.53 5.79 -25.60
CA PHE A 22 15.61 6.72 -24.48
C PHE A 22 16.48 7.95 -24.77
N HIS A 23 17.08 8.07 -25.96
CA HIS A 23 17.99 9.13 -26.39
C HIS A 23 19.15 9.43 -25.40
N LEU A 24 19.54 8.46 -24.57
CA LEU A 24 20.59 8.63 -23.57
C LEU A 24 22.01 8.54 -24.15
N ARG A 25 22.16 8.02 -25.37
CA ARG A 25 23.45 7.76 -26.06
C ARG A 25 23.57 8.41 -27.43
N GLY A 26 22.69 9.36 -27.75
CA GLY A 26 22.69 10.01 -29.08
C GLY A 26 22.65 8.99 -30.21
N ALA A 27 23.53 9.13 -31.20
CA ALA A 27 23.60 8.29 -32.41
C ALA A 27 23.70 6.75 -32.11
N ALA A 28 24.20 6.35 -30.95
CA ALA A 28 24.22 4.92 -30.62
C ALA A 28 22.81 4.40 -30.31
N SER A 29 21.95 5.22 -29.64
CA SER A 29 20.56 4.89 -29.41
C SER A 29 19.76 4.78 -30.72
N ASP A 30 20.02 5.69 -31.66
CA ASP A 30 19.37 5.68 -32.97
C ASP A 30 19.81 4.47 -33.79
N GLY A 31 21.10 4.13 -33.76
CA GLY A 31 21.62 2.93 -34.41
C GLY A 31 21.06 1.62 -33.83
N ASP A 32 20.70 1.57 -32.56
CA ASP A 32 20.01 0.40 -31.95
C ASP A 32 18.57 0.30 -32.43
N GLU A 33 17.90 1.43 -32.61
CA GLU A 33 16.56 1.50 -33.19
C GLU A 33 16.58 1.04 -34.65
N GLU A 34 17.52 1.55 -35.48
CA GLU A 34 17.70 1.12 -36.89
C GLU A 34 17.98 -0.38 -36.99
N PHE A 35 18.86 -0.91 -36.15
CA PHE A 35 19.15 -2.33 -36.09
C PHE A 35 17.90 -3.16 -35.75
N THR A 36 17.10 -2.69 -34.80
CA THR A 36 15.84 -3.35 -34.40
C THR A 36 14.84 -3.34 -35.54
N HIS A 37 14.70 -2.22 -36.26
CA HIS A 37 13.86 -2.13 -37.47
C HIS A 37 14.27 -3.16 -38.56
N ALA A 38 15.58 -3.22 -38.87
CA ALA A 38 16.09 -4.15 -39.86
C ALA A 38 15.82 -5.61 -39.52
N GLU A 39 16.02 -5.97 -38.23
CA GLU A 39 15.79 -7.33 -37.75
C GLU A 39 14.29 -7.70 -37.75
N CYS A 40 13.42 -6.80 -37.31
CA CYS A 40 11.97 -7.02 -37.35
C CYS A 40 11.47 -7.16 -38.80
N GLY A 41 11.96 -6.32 -39.72
CA GLY A 41 11.63 -6.40 -41.14
C GLY A 41 12.08 -7.70 -41.75
N ALA A 42 13.28 -8.22 -41.44
CA ALA A 42 13.79 -9.49 -41.92
C ALA A 42 12.98 -10.71 -41.41
N LEU A 43 12.37 -10.58 -40.22
CA LEU A 43 11.53 -11.61 -39.58
C LEU A 43 10.04 -11.50 -39.94
N GLY A 44 9.64 -10.43 -40.64
CA GLY A 44 8.22 -10.15 -40.92
C GLY A 44 7.41 -9.84 -39.65
N VAL A 45 8.04 -9.26 -38.62
CA VAL A 45 7.42 -8.93 -37.35
C VAL A 45 7.19 -7.42 -37.29
N ASP A 46 5.99 -6.99 -36.92
CA ASP A 46 5.65 -5.59 -36.72
C ASP A 46 6.43 -5.03 -35.53
N LEU A 47 6.79 -3.73 -35.62
CA LEU A 47 7.57 -3.04 -34.59
C LEU A 47 6.89 -1.75 -34.14
N HIS A 48 6.62 -1.64 -32.85
CA HIS A 48 6.30 -0.37 -32.20
C HIS A 48 7.57 0.27 -31.64
N VAL A 49 7.72 1.59 -31.85
CA VAL A 49 8.86 2.35 -31.34
C VAL A 49 8.34 3.55 -30.53
N ALA A 50 8.84 3.69 -29.30
CA ALA A 50 8.70 4.93 -28.53
C ALA A 50 10.04 5.62 -28.39
N ARG A 51 10.03 6.96 -28.53
CA ARG A 51 11.19 7.83 -28.33
C ARG A 51 10.90 8.75 -27.14
N PHE A 52 11.77 8.74 -26.12
CA PHE A 52 11.58 9.47 -24.89
C PHE A 52 12.64 10.55 -24.70
N ASP A 53 12.22 11.74 -24.25
CA ASP A 53 13.14 12.69 -23.62
C ASP A 53 13.31 12.29 -22.13
N THR A 54 14.11 11.25 -21.91
CA THR A 54 14.30 10.64 -20.59
C THR A 54 14.90 11.62 -19.58
N LEU A 55 15.82 12.49 -20.02
CA LEU A 55 16.48 13.44 -19.11
C LEU A 55 15.53 14.53 -18.63
N ALA A 56 14.68 15.06 -19.52
CA ALA A 56 13.66 16.04 -19.14
C ALA A 56 12.64 15.41 -18.18
N TRP A 57 12.16 14.21 -18.48
CA TRP A 57 11.22 13.48 -17.63
C TRP A 57 11.79 13.18 -16.24
N CYS A 58 13.03 12.69 -16.16
CA CYS A 58 13.69 12.40 -14.87
C CYS A 58 13.85 13.65 -13.99
N LYS A 59 14.16 14.80 -14.63
CA LYS A 59 14.28 16.07 -13.93
C LYS A 59 12.94 16.54 -13.36
N GLU A 60 11.86 16.42 -14.14
CA GLU A 60 10.51 16.78 -13.70
C GLU A 60 10.03 15.92 -12.52
N HIS A 61 10.29 14.61 -12.57
CA HIS A 61 9.83 13.65 -11.56
C HIS A 61 10.84 13.44 -10.41
N ASN A 62 12.00 14.11 -10.45
CA ASN A 62 13.07 14.01 -9.44
C ASN A 62 13.51 12.56 -9.16
N VAL A 63 13.71 11.79 -10.22
CA VAL A 63 14.16 10.40 -10.18
C VAL A 63 15.47 10.20 -10.93
N GLY A 64 16.21 9.15 -10.61
CA GLY A 64 17.42 8.77 -11.33
C GLY A 64 17.11 8.34 -12.77
N THR A 65 18.07 8.56 -13.69
CA THR A 65 17.91 8.28 -15.14
C THR A 65 17.48 6.85 -15.41
N GLU A 66 17.97 5.89 -14.65
CA GLU A 66 17.65 4.49 -14.80
C GLU A 66 16.24 4.15 -14.33
N GLU A 67 15.87 4.63 -13.14
CA GLU A 67 14.51 4.48 -12.60
C GLU A 67 13.49 5.12 -13.56
N GLY A 68 13.82 6.32 -14.09
CA GLY A 68 12.99 7.01 -15.07
C GLY A 68 12.85 6.23 -16.38
N ALA A 69 13.95 5.75 -16.94
CA ALA A 69 13.92 4.93 -18.16
C ALA A 69 13.12 3.63 -17.95
N ARG A 70 13.27 3.01 -16.76
CA ARG A 70 12.48 1.83 -16.39
C ARG A 70 10.99 2.14 -16.27
N GLN A 71 10.63 3.23 -15.62
CA GLN A 71 9.23 3.63 -15.44
C GLN A 71 8.59 3.94 -16.79
N LEU A 72 9.19 4.81 -17.61
CA LEU A 72 8.74 5.12 -18.97
C LEU A 72 8.52 3.88 -19.83
N ARG A 73 9.46 2.92 -19.77
CA ARG A 73 9.35 1.65 -20.48
C ARG A 73 8.11 0.86 -20.11
N TYR A 74 7.88 0.65 -18.80
CA TYR A 74 6.78 -0.21 -18.36
C TYR A 74 5.42 0.47 -18.46
N GLU A 75 5.35 1.79 -18.31
CA GLU A 75 4.14 2.57 -18.55
C GLU A 75 3.71 2.47 -20.01
N TRP A 76 4.65 2.69 -20.93
CA TRP A 76 4.37 2.56 -22.35
C TRP A 76 4.03 1.12 -22.78
N PHE A 77 4.69 0.13 -22.23
CA PHE A 77 4.34 -1.27 -22.51
C PHE A 77 2.94 -1.62 -22.01
N ALA A 78 2.52 -1.09 -20.87
CA ALA A 78 1.16 -1.28 -20.37
C ALA A 78 0.13 -0.62 -21.30
N GLU A 79 0.38 0.62 -21.73
CA GLU A 79 -0.43 1.34 -22.71
C GLU A 79 -0.56 0.60 -24.04
N LEU A 80 0.56 0.08 -24.58
CA LEU A 80 0.54 -0.73 -25.80
C LEU A 80 -0.32 -1.99 -25.64
N CYS A 81 -0.16 -2.70 -24.51
CA CYS A 81 -0.91 -3.92 -24.26
C CYS A 81 -2.41 -3.62 -24.16
N GLU A 82 -2.80 -2.53 -23.52
CA GLU A 82 -4.19 -2.10 -23.40
C GLU A 82 -4.76 -1.66 -24.75
N THR A 83 -4.03 -0.81 -25.48
CA THR A 83 -4.49 -0.23 -26.75
C THR A 83 -4.66 -1.27 -27.85
N HIS A 84 -3.74 -2.23 -27.94
CA HIS A 84 -3.72 -3.25 -29.00
C HIS A 84 -4.25 -4.62 -28.55
N GLY A 85 -4.63 -4.78 -27.27
CA GLY A 85 -5.15 -6.04 -26.75
C GLY A 85 -4.09 -7.14 -26.61
N TYR A 86 -2.81 -6.79 -26.46
CA TYR A 86 -1.76 -7.81 -26.29
C TYR A 86 -1.91 -8.53 -24.95
N SER A 87 -2.00 -9.84 -25.01
CA SER A 87 -2.24 -10.67 -23.82
C SER A 87 -0.97 -10.90 -22.98
N ARG A 88 0.21 -10.80 -23.58
CA ARG A 88 1.51 -11.05 -22.93
C ARG A 88 2.59 -10.10 -23.43
N LEU A 89 3.49 -9.74 -22.51
CA LEU A 89 4.72 -8.98 -22.76
C LEU A 89 5.91 -9.90 -22.46
N ALA A 90 6.61 -10.37 -23.50
CA ALA A 90 7.81 -11.19 -23.33
C ALA A 90 9.06 -10.33 -23.17
N VAL A 91 9.83 -10.56 -22.09
CA VAL A 91 11.10 -9.88 -21.82
C VAL A 91 12.25 -10.88 -21.73
N ALA A 92 13.43 -10.48 -22.24
CA ALA A 92 14.58 -11.37 -22.44
C ALA A 92 15.49 -11.49 -21.20
N HIS A 93 14.94 -11.46 -19.97
CA HIS A 93 15.71 -11.79 -18.78
C HIS A 93 16.12 -13.28 -18.83
N HIS A 94 17.34 -13.57 -18.41
CA HIS A 94 17.94 -14.90 -18.46
C HIS A 94 18.45 -15.36 -17.08
N ALA A 95 18.99 -16.57 -16.97
CA ALA A 95 19.39 -17.17 -15.69
C ALA A 95 20.45 -16.36 -14.93
N ASP A 96 21.36 -15.69 -15.65
CA ASP A 96 22.36 -14.84 -15.01
C ASP A 96 21.72 -13.58 -14.40
N ASP A 97 20.71 -12.96 -15.05
CA ASP A 97 19.94 -11.85 -14.47
C ASP A 97 19.17 -12.31 -13.21
N GLN A 98 18.69 -13.55 -13.20
CA GLN A 98 18.05 -14.17 -12.05
C GLN A 98 19.03 -14.28 -10.88
N ALA A 99 20.23 -14.81 -11.13
CA ALA A 99 21.27 -14.94 -10.13
C ALA A 99 21.71 -13.57 -9.57
N GLU A 100 21.91 -12.57 -10.44
CA GLU A 100 22.19 -11.18 -10.04
C GLU A 100 21.12 -10.65 -9.12
N THR A 101 19.85 -10.83 -9.49
CA THR A 101 18.69 -10.35 -8.72
C THR A 101 18.61 -11.03 -7.36
N MET A 102 18.81 -12.33 -7.29
CA MET A 102 18.82 -13.09 -6.03
C MET A 102 19.92 -12.58 -5.08
N LEU A 103 21.15 -12.44 -5.58
CA LEU A 103 22.28 -11.97 -4.78
C LEU A 103 22.10 -10.52 -4.33
N LEU A 104 21.63 -9.64 -5.19
CA LEU A 104 21.34 -8.24 -4.85
C LEU A 104 20.26 -8.14 -3.75
N ASN A 105 19.20 -8.93 -3.89
CA ASN A 105 18.12 -8.98 -2.91
C ASN A 105 18.60 -9.58 -1.57
N ALA A 106 19.47 -10.61 -1.60
CA ALA A 106 20.09 -11.17 -0.42
C ALA A 106 20.94 -10.12 0.32
N ALA A 107 21.79 -9.38 -0.42
CA ALA A 107 22.60 -8.29 0.13
C ALA A 107 21.77 -7.16 0.76
N ARG A 108 20.54 -6.93 0.26
CA ARG A 108 19.59 -5.95 0.79
C ARG A 108 18.73 -6.48 1.94
N GLY A 109 18.94 -7.71 2.39
CA GLY A 109 18.18 -8.33 3.48
C GLY A 109 16.74 -8.70 3.07
N ALA A 110 16.50 -8.98 1.80
CA ALA A 110 15.19 -9.36 1.33
C ALA A 110 14.71 -10.69 1.95
N GLY A 111 13.41 -10.77 2.25
CA GLY A 111 12.74 -12.00 2.64
C GLY A 111 12.51 -12.95 1.45
N LEU A 112 11.70 -13.99 1.68
CA LEU A 112 11.44 -15.06 0.71
C LEU A 112 10.98 -14.53 -0.66
N ARG A 113 10.12 -13.49 -0.67
CA ARG A 113 9.65 -12.81 -1.88
C ARG A 113 10.78 -12.27 -2.75
N GLY A 114 11.82 -11.70 -2.15
CA GLY A 114 12.96 -11.16 -2.90
C GLY A 114 14.01 -12.21 -3.22
N LEU A 115 14.26 -13.16 -2.30
CA LEU A 115 15.26 -14.20 -2.47
C LEU A 115 14.94 -15.16 -3.62
N ARG A 116 13.65 -15.37 -3.92
CA ARG A 116 13.25 -16.17 -5.10
C ARG A 116 13.61 -15.50 -6.43
N GLY A 117 14.08 -14.24 -6.42
CA GLY A 117 14.39 -13.50 -7.63
C GLY A 117 13.15 -13.08 -8.43
N MET A 118 13.25 -13.10 -9.76
CA MET A 118 12.17 -12.74 -10.68
C MET A 118 11.27 -13.93 -10.95
N PRO A 119 9.92 -13.77 -10.86
CA PRO A 119 9.02 -14.85 -11.27
C PRO A 119 9.02 -15.00 -12.79
N ARG A 120 8.76 -16.21 -13.29
CA ARG A 120 8.61 -16.51 -14.72
C ARG A 120 7.50 -15.68 -15.37
N GLN A 121 6.42 -15.46 -14.61
CA GLN A 121 5.32 -14.60 -15.00
C GLN A 121 4.97 -13.63 -13.86
N ASN A 122 4.69 -12.37 -14.23
CA ASN A 122 4.18 -11.36 -13.33
C ASN A 122 3.13 -10.50 -14.06
N GLY A 123 1.86 -10.77 -13.80
CA GLY A 123 0.77 -10.21 -14.59
C GLY A 123 0.89 -10.60 -16.07
N ILE A 124 0.96 -9.60 -16.94
CA ILE A 124 1.14 -9.80 -18.40
C ILE A 124 2.59 -10.12 -18.80
N ILE A 125 3.57 -9.81 -17.93
CA ILE A 125 4.99 -9.98 -18.22
C ILE A 125 5.38 -11.46 -18.10
N VAL A 126 5.99 -12.02 -19.15
CA VAL A 126 6.55 -13.37 -19.17
C VAL A 126 8.05 -13.33 -19.49
N ARG A 127 8.82 -14.29 -18.96
CA ARG A 127 10.28 -14.37 -19.09
C ARG A 127 10.70 -15.73 -19.63
N PRO A 128 10.55 -15.96 -20.96
CA PRO A 128 10.78 -17.27 -21.54
C PRO A 128 12.22 -17.80 -21.41
N LEU A 129 13.21 -16.90 -21.30
CA LEU A 129 14.63 -17.26 -21.21
C LEU A 129 15.16 -17.35 -19.77
N LEU A 130 14.30 -17.27 -18.74
CA LEU A 130 14.74 -17.14 -17.34
C LEU A 130 15.55 -18.34 -16.84
N GLU A 131 15.43 -19.50 -17.48
CA GLU A 131 16.20 -20.71 -17.16
C GLU A 131 17.42 -20.91 -18.07
N THR A 132 17.53 -20.10 -19.13
CA THR A 132 18.63 -20.21 -20.10
C THR A 132 19.80 -19.38 -19.63
N THR A 133 21.01 -19.93 -19.59
CA THR A 133 22.20 -19.19 -19.19
C THR A 133 22.67 -18.24 -20.29
N ARG A 134 23.38 -17.18 -19.91
CA ARG A 134 24.04 -16.31 -20.90
C ARG A 134 24.97 -17.10 -21.84
N HIS A 135 25.67 -18.08 -21.31
CA HIS A 135 26.54 -18.97 -22.10
C HIS A 135 25.75 -19.71 -23.19
N ASP A 136 24.57 -20.26 -22.90
CA ASP A 136 23.74 -20.93 -23.90
C ASP A 136 23.21 -19.97 -24.95
N ILE A 137 22.86 -18.75 -24.54
CA ILE A 137 22.44 -17.68 -25.47
C ILE A 137 23.58 -17.32 -26.41
N ASP A 138 24.80 -17.12 -25.90
CA ASP A 138 25.97 -16.75 -26.72
C ASP A 138 26.36 -17.91 -27.65
N ARG A 139 26.26 -19.15 -27.20
CA ARG A 139 26.46 -20.35 -28.07
C ARG A 139 25.44 -20.37 -29.20
N TRP A 140 24.16 -20.16 -28.91
CA TRP A 140 23.10 -20.14 -29.92
C TRP A 140 23.31 -19.00 -30.92
N ILE A 141 23.69 -17.80 -30.49
CA ILE A 141 24.05 -16.67 -31.37
C ILE A 141 25.16 -17.09 -32.35
N SER A 142 26.19 -17.74 -31.83
CA SER A 142 27.34 -18.18 -32.63
C SER A 142 26.95 -19.28 -33.65
N GLU A 143 26.17 -20.26 -33.23
CA GLU A 143 25.67 -21.35 -34.10
C GLU A 143 24.75 -20.83 -35.22
N GLN A 144 23.93 -19.82 -34.93
CA GLN A 144 23.02 -19.19 -35.89
C GLN A 144 23.68 -18.07 -36.72
N GLN A 145 24.94 -17.75 -36.47
CA GLN A 145 25.66 -16.60 -37.08
C GLN A 145 24.85 -15.28 -37.01
N MET A 146 24.19 -15.07 -35.91
CA MET A 146 23.24 -14.00 -35.72
C MET A 146 23.94 -12.66 -35.51
N PRO A 147 23.58 -11.60 -36.24
CA PRO A 147 24.09 -10.25 -35.95
C PRO A 147 23.59 -9.81 -34.59
N TYR A 148 24.44 -9.14 -33.81
CA TYR A 148 24.07 -8.51 -32.54
C TYR A 148 24.84 -7.21 -32.33
N ARG A 149 24.28 -6.34 -31.46
CA ARG A 149 24.98 -5.14 -31.00
C ARG A 149 25.17 -5.26 -29.49
N GLU A 150 26.35 -4.88 -29.05
CA GLU A 150 26.64 -4.78 -27.62
C GLU A 150 26.18 -3.42 -27.07
N ASP A 151 25.44 -3.45 -25.98
CA ASP A 151 25.07 -2.25 -25.25
C ASP A 151 26.19 -1.83 -24.30
N ALA A 152 26.92 -0.76 -24.70
CA ALA A 152 28.04 -0.20 -23.91
C ALA A 152 27.59 0.45 -22.59
N THR A 153 26.28 0.68 -22.34
CA THR A 153 25.78 1.31 -21.09
C THR A 153 25.57 0.34 -19.96
N ASN A 154 25.87 -0.92 -20.11
CA ASN A 154 25.96 -1.85 -18.97
C ASN A 154 26.94 -1.39 -17.87
N ALA A 155 27.45 -0.16 -17.98
CA ALA A 155 28.44 0.42 -17.07
C ALA A 155 27.88 1.23 -15.90
N GLY A 156 26.60 1.66 -15.90
CA GLY A 156 26.07 2.69 -14.95
C GLY A 156 25.32 2.16 -13.73
N GLU A 157 24.18 1.60 -13.82
CA GLU A 157 23.38 1.00 -12.73
C GLU A 157 24.07 0.00 -11.93
N ALA A 158 24.73 -0.06 -12.53
CA ALA A 158 25.75 -0.92 -12.83
C ALA A 158 26.68 -1.08 -11.62
N TYR A 159 26.80 -0.11 -10.73
CA TYR A 159 27.82 -0.38 -9.73
C TYR A 159 27.48 -1.61 -8.88
N ALA A 160 26.31 -1.71 -8.31
CA ALA A 160 25.95 -2.85 -7.46
C ALA A 160 25.76 -4.15 -8.28
N ARG A 161 25.07 -4.09 -9.43
CA ARG A 161 24.90 -5.23 -10.33
C ARG A 161 26.22 -5.64 -10.95
N ASN A 162 27.06 -4.70 -11.39
CA ASN A 162 28.36 -5.01 -11.96
C ASN A 162 29.32 -5.64 -10.92
N VAL A 163 29.30 -5.17 -9.67
CA VAL A 163 30.05 -5.81 -8.59
C VAL A 163 29.58 -7.26 -8.42
N ILE A 164 28.28 -7.51 -8.40
CA ILE A 164 27.73 -8.87 -8.30
C ILE A 164 28.13 -9.70 -9.52
N ARG A 165 27.93 -9.20 -10.74
CA ARG A 165 28.25 -9.91 -11.99
C ARG A 165 29.71 -10.26 -12.10
N HIS A 166 30.60 -9.28 -11.92
CA HIS A 166 32.04 -9.47 -12.15
C HIS A 166 32.77 -10.10 -10.97
N ASN A 167 32.29 -9.96 -9.75
CA ASN A 167 32.98 -10.47 -8.57
C ASN A 167 32.26 -11.70 -7.99
N ALA A 168 31.00 -11.56 -7.56
CA ALA A 168 30.30 -12.63 -6.85
C ALA A 168 29.98 -13.82 -7.76
N ILE A 169 29.32 -13.57 -8.89
CA ILE A 169 28.95 -14.63 -9.85
C ILE A 169 30.21 -15.28 -10.42
N THR A 170 31.21 -14.51 -10.81
CA THR A 170 32.48 -15.04 -11.30
C THR A 170 33.18 -15.94 -10.27
N ALA A 171 33.15 -15.56 -8.98
CA ALA A 171 33.70 -16.39 -7.90
C ALA A 171 32.88 -17.68 -7.72
N MET A 172 31.56 -17.61 -7.77
CA MET A 172 30.68 -18.78 -7.67
C MET A 172 30.89 -19.77 -8.84
N VAL A 173 31.02 -19.27 -10.07
CA VAL A 173 31.28 -20.10 -11.26
C VAL A 173 32.66 -20.75 -11.20
N ARG A 174 33.66 -20.12 -10.59
CA ARG A 174 34.96 -20.75 -10.31
C ARG A 174 34.86 -21.91 -9.33
N VAL A 175 33.97 -21.81 -8.34
CA VAL A 175 33.72 -22.91 -7.38
C VAL A 175 32.93 -24.04 -8.05
N ASN A 176 31.89 -23.67 -8.82
CA ASN A 176 31.07 -24.63 -9.53
C ASN A 176 30.62 -24.03 -10.88
N ARG A 177 31.00 -24.62 -11.99
CA ARG A 177 30.64 -24.15 -13.34
C ARG A 177 29.14 -24.06 -13.55
N ARG A 178 28.35 -24.85 -12.82
CA ARG A 178 26.89 -24.88 -12.89
C ARG A 178 26.22 -23.98 -11.82
N ALA A 179 26.95 -23.03 -11.24
CA ALA A 179 26.42 -22.20 -10.18
C ALA A 179 25.17 -21.41 -10.59
N ILE A 180 25.12 -20.90 -11.81
CA ILE A 180 23.95 -20.14 -12.34
C ILE A 180 22.74 -21.05 -12.45
N GLU A 181 22.88 -22.24 -13.01
CA GLU A 181 21.80 -23.23 -13.10
C GLU A 181 21.29 -23.63 -11.72
N HIS A 182 22.20 -23.87 -10.76
CA HIS A 182 21.82 -24.20 -9.39
C HIS A 182 21.11 -23.04 -8.68
N MET A 183 21.47 -21.80 -8.97
CA MET A 183 20.74 -20.63 -8.46
C MET A 183 19.35 -20.54 -9.04
N SER A 184 19.18 -20.84 -10.35
CA SER A 184 17.85 -20.90 -10.96
C SER A 184 16.98 -21.99 -10.30
N GLN A 185 17.54 -23.18 -10.06
CA GLN A 185 16.84 -24.26 -9.34
C GLN A 185 16.48 -23.85 -7.89
N ALA A 186 17.37 -23.15 -7.20
CA ALA A 186 17.07 -22.62 -5.88
C ALA A 186 15.94 -21.56 -5.91
N SER A 187 15.92 -20.73 -6.95
CA SER A 187 14.82 -19.78 -7.19
C SER A 187 13.47 -20.46 -7.33
N ASP A 188 13.42 -21.55 -8.12
CA ASP A 188 12.20 -22.33 -8.33
C ASP A 188 11.74 -22.95 -7.01
N ALA A 189 12.63 -23.62 -6.27
CA ALA A 189 12.30 -24.21 -4.97
C ALA A 189 11.81 -23.16 -3.95
N LEU A 190 12.41 -21.95 -3.93
CA LEU A 190 11.95 -20.84 -3.09
C LEU A 190 10.56 -20.30 -3.55
N SER A 191 10.29 -20.32 -4.85
CA SER A 191 9.00 -19.92 -5.40
C SER A 191 7.90 -20.91 -5.02
N GLU A 192 8.14 -22.20 -5.17
CA GLU A 192 7.22 -23.28 -4.76
C GLU A 192 6.93 -23.22 -3.24
N ALA A 193 7.97 -23.08 -2.42
CA ALA A 193 7.82 -22.95 -0.98
C ALA A 193 6.99 -21.71 -0.60
N ARG A 194 7.22 -20.59 -1.29
CA ARG A 194 6.46 -19.35 -1.06
C ARG A 194 4.99 -19.51 -1.47
N GLU A 195 4.72 -20.14 -2.60
CA GLU A 195 3.35 -20.39 -3.09
C GLU A 195 2.57 -21.27 -2.11
N ALA A 196 3.15 -22.35 -1.64
CA ALA A 196 2.53 -23.21 -0.63
C ALA A 196 2.24 -22.46 0.70
N LEU A 197 3.18 -21.62 1.16
CA LEU A 197 2.98 -20.78 2.35
C LEU A 197 1.91 -19.71 2.13
N LEU A 198 1.83 -19.12 0.93
CA LEU A 198 0.79 -18.15 0.58
C LEU A 198 -0.58 -18.81 0.57
N GLU A 199 -0.73 -19.91 -0.12
CA GLU A 199 -2.00 -20.63 -0.22
C GLU A 199 -2.54 -20.96 1.18
N GLU A 200 -1.71 -21.53 2.06
CA GLU A 200 -2.11 -21.85 3.41
C GLU A 200 -2.41 -20.60 4.27
N SER A 201 -1.60 -19.55 4.14
CA SER A 201 -1.82 -18.31 4.90
C SER A 201 -3.04 -17.53 4.42
N GLU A 202 -3.29 -17.50 3.10
CA GLU A 202 -4.46 -16.84 2.52
C GLU A 202 -5.77 -17.55 2.86
N ARG A 203 -5.74 -18.86 3.07
CA ARG A 203 -6.87 -19.63 3.58
C ARG A 203 -7.30 -19.18 4.98
N LEU A 204 -6.34 -18.71 5.80
CA LEU A 204 -6.58 -18.26 7.17
C LEU A 204 -6.91 -16.77 7.29
N TRP A 205 -6.28 -15.91 6.52
CA TRP A 205 -6.36 -14.45 6.67
C TRP A 205 -6.75 -13.68 5.39
N GLY A 206 -7.10 -14.40 4.32
CA GLY A 206 -7.47 -13.77 3.04
C GLY A 206 -6.27 -13.44 2.15
N LYS A 207 -6.56 -13.03 0.92
CA LYS A 207 -5.54 -12.78 -0.10
C LYS A 207 -4.66 -11.59 0.24
N VAL A 208 -3.35 -11.75 0.05
CA VAL A 208 -2.37 -10.67 0.29
C VAL A 208 -2.49 -9.52 -0.71
N ASP A 209 -3.07 -9.76 -1.88
CA ASP A 209 -3.29 -8.77 -2.94
C ASP A 209 -4.72 -8.20 -2.94
N ALA A 210 -5.55 -8.57 -1.97
CA ALA A 210 -6.88 -8.02 -1.83
C ALA A 210 -6.83 -6.49 -1.63
N PRO A 211 -7.77 -5.71 -2.19
CA PRO A 211 -7.89 -4.30 -1.87
C PRO A 211 -8.04 -4.08 -0.36
N LEU A 212 -7.49 -3.00 0.17
CA LEU A 212 -7.78 -2.62 1.55
C LEU A 212 -9.27 -2.27 1.68
N ALA A 213 -9.89 -2.70 2.78
CA ALA A 213 -11.23 -2.27 3.10
C ALA A 213 -11.27 -0.74 3.28
N GLU A 214 -12.38 -0.09 2.89
CA GLU A 214 -12.55 1.37 3.03
C GLU A 214 -12.27 1.88 4.46
N LYS A 215 -12.62 1.08 5.46
CA LYS A 215 -12.39 1.40 6.88
C LYS A 215 -11.10 0.83 7.46
N GLY A 216 -10.25 0.25 6.61
CA GLY A 216 -9.11 -0.55 7.04
C GLY A 216 -9.51 -1.95 7.53
N GLU A 217 -8.50 -2.77 7.79
CA GLU A 217 -8.65 -4.14 8.28
C GLU A 217 -7.78 -4.33 9.53
N THR A 218 -8.30 -5.02 10.53
CA THR A 218 -7.52 -5.40 11.72
C THR A 218 -7.21 -6.88 11.68
N VAL A 219 -5.93 -7.20 11.64
CA VAL A 219 -5.44 -8.58 11.76
C VAL A 219 -5.24 -8.87 13.23
N ALA A 220 -6.20 -9.59 13.83
CA ALA A 220 -6.16 -9.99 15.24
C ALA A 220 -5.04 -11.00 15.49
N THR A 221 -4.17 -10.71 16.47
CA THR A 221 -3.03 -11.57 16.84
C THR A 221 -3.33 -12.43 18.07
N ASP A 222 -4.45 -12.19 18.74
CA ASP A 222 -4.97 -12.97 19.86
C ASP A 222 -6.02 -14.02 19.44
N SER A 223 -6.31 -14.11 18.13
CA SER A 223 -7.20 -15.15 17.60
C SER A 223 -6.58 -16.54 17.75
N THR A 224 -7.39 -17.57 17.87
CA THR A 224 -6.93 -18.97 17.95
C THR A 224 -6.02 -19.30 16.77
N ALA A 225 -6.39 -18.92 15.54
CA ALA A 225 -5.57 -19.12 14.36
C ALA A 225 -4.21 -18.42 14.44
N ALA A 226 -4.15 -17.20 14.99
CA ALA A 226 -2.90 -16.47 15.15
C ALA A 226 -1.99 -17.10 16.21
N MET A 227 -2.56 -17.64 17.30
CA MET A 227 -1.81 -18.34 18.34
C MET A 227 -1.26 -19.68 17.83
N GLU A 228 -2.05 -20.46 17.12
CA GLU A 228 -1.64 -21.75 16.55
C GLU A 228 -0.65 -21.61 15.39
N HIS A 229 -0.83 -20.60 14.54
CA HIS A 229 -0.08 -20.42 13.30
C HIS A 229 0.78 -19.14 13.27
N GLY A 230 1.33 -18.70 14.41
CA GLY A 230 2.02 -17.41 14.52
C GLY A 230 3.22 -17.20 13.58
N LYS A 231 3.89 -18.27 13.10
CA LYS A 231 4.95 -18.15 12.07
C LYS A 231 4.34 -17.85 10.70
N LEU A 232 3.22 -18.48 10.38
CA LEU A 232 2.49 -18.30 9.13
C LEU A 232 1.83 -16.92 9.08
N LEU A 233 1.27 -16.44 10.20
CA LEU A 233 0.76 -15.08 10.32
C LEU A 233 1.84 -14.03 10.02
N ARG A 234 3.04 -14.21 10.60
CA ARG A 234 4.19 -13.32 10.32
C ARG A 234 4.62 -13.34 8.86
N PHE A 235 4.56 -14.50 8.22
CA PHE A 235 4.80 -14.62 6.78
C PHE A 235 3.73 -13.84 6.01
N TRP A 236 2.45 -14.09 6.27
CA TRP A 236 1.33 -13.40 5.62
C TRP A 236 1.41 -11.87 5.77
N LEU A 237 1.65 -11.38 6.98
CA LEU A 237 1.80 -9.95 7.24
C LEU A 237 2.94 -9.31 6.42
N ARG A 238 4.09 -10.00 6.30
CA ARG A 238 5.20 -9.51 5.45
C ARG A 238 4.80 -9.43 3.98
N GLU A 239 4.11 -10.45 3.48
CA GLU A 239 3.66 -10.49 2.09
C GLU A 239 2.60 -9.41 1.85
N ARG A 240 1.63 -9.26 2.75
CA ARG A 240 0.59 -8.23 2.69
C ARG A 240 1.18 -6.83 2.70
N MET A 241 2.06 -6.53 3.64
CA MET A 241 2.77 -5.24 3.70
C MET A 241 3.62 -5.00 2.45
N GLY A 242 4.31 -6.03 1.97
CA GLY A 242 5.08 -5.95 0.73
C GLY A 242 4.23 -5.69 -0.50
N TYR A 243 3.03 -6.23 -0.58
CA TYR A 243 2.05 -5.91 -1.63
C TYR A 243 1.60 -4.44 -1.54
N LEU A 244 1.37 -3.94 -0.34
CA LEU A 244 1.01 -2.54 -0.06
C LEU A 244 2.18 -1.55 -0.23
N GLY A 245 3.36 -2.02 -0.65
CA GLY A 245 4.52 -1.20 -0.99
C GLY A 245 5.51 -0.95 0.14
N PHE A 246 5.29 -1.49 1.33
CA PHE A 246 6.24 -1.35 2.45
C PHE A 246 7.53 -2.14 2.21
N SER A 247 8.65 -1.57 2.65
CA SER A 247 9.94 -2.26 2.59
C SER A 247 10.01 -3.44 3.56
N PRO A 248 10.91 -4.42 3.32
CA PRO A 248 11.15 -5.53 4.26
C PRO A 248 11.51 -5.08 5.67
N GLN A 249 12.24 -3.96 5.79
CA GLN A 249 12.61 -3.38 7.09
C GLN A 249 11.37 -2.85 7.82
N GLN A 250 10.51 -2.10 7.13
CA GLN A 250 9.26 -1.58 7.69
C GLN A 250 8.33 -2.71 8.17
N ALA A 251 8.19 -3.77 7.37
CA ALA A 251 7.44 -4.95 7.78
C ALA A 251 8.04 -5.64 9.01
N SER A 252 9.37 -5.72 9.09
CA SER A 252 10.06 -6.27 10.25
C SER A 252 9.90 -5.42 11.50
N ASP A 253 9.88 -4.09 11.36
CA ASP A 253 9.67 -3.16 12.47
C ASP A 253 8.24 -3.26 13.01
N ALA A 254 7.22 -3.28 12.14
CA ALA A 254 5.82 -3.49 12.54
C ALA A 254 5.63 -4.79 13.32
N LEU A 255 6.22 -5.90 12.84
CA LEU A 255 6.18 -7.19 13.52
C LEU A 255 6.93 -7.20 14.86
N ARG A 256 8.02 -6.43 14.98
CA ARG A 256 8.76 -6.28 16.25
C ARG A 256 7.92 -5.54 17.27
N TRP A 257 7.27 -4.45 16.89
CA TRP A 257 6.37 -3.69 17.77
C TRP A 257 5.18 -4.53 18.23
N LEU A 258 4.60 -5.28 17.30
CA LEU A 258 3.51 -6.21 17.62
C LEU A 258 3.93 -7.23 18.67
N ASN A 259 5.09 -7.88 18.49
CA ASN A 259 5.62 -8.86 19.45
C ASN A 259 6.03 -8.23 20.79
N GLY A 260 6.43 -6.96 20.80
CA GLY A 260 6.80 -6.19 22.00
C GLY A 260 5.60 -5.67 22.79
N GLY A 261 4.38 -5.81 22.26
CA GLY A 261 3.18 -5.23 22.88
C GLY A 261 3.07 -3.72 22.77
N ASP A 262 3.86 -3.10 21.90
CA ASP A 262 3.82 -1.66 21.65
C ASP A 262 2.51 -1.30 20.95
N VAL A 263 1.69 -0.46 21.55
CA VAL A 263 0.40 0.01 21.00
C VAL A 263 0.53 1.44 20.50
N GLY A 264 -0.08 1.72 19.33
CA GLY A 264 -0.14 3.07 18.77
C GLY A 264 1.06 3.46 17.90
N LYS A 265 2.07 2.60 17.73
CA LYS A 265 3.13 2.82 16.74
C LYS A 265 2.62 2.58 15.33
N TYR A 266 3.06 3.39 14.38
CA TYR A 266 2.60 3.28 13.00
C TYR A 266 3.72 3.56 12.00
N ILE A 267 3.52 3.05 10.79
CA ILE A 267 4.35 3.30 9.61
C ILE A 267 3.41 3.66 8.46
N ARG A 268 3.79 4.67 7.67
CA ARG A 268 3.05 5.10 6.48
C ARG A 268 3.88 4.87 5.22
N HIS A 269 3.19 4.46 4.17
CA HIS A 269 3.73 4.44 2.82
C HIS A 269 2.64 4.88 1.84
N LYS A 270 2.88 5.98 1.12
CA LYS A 270 1.84 6.64 0.30
C LYS A 270 0.56 6.86 1.13
N ASN A 271 -0.55 6.36 0.66
CA ASN A 271 -1.86 6.49 1.30
C ASN A 271 -2.21 5.29 2.21
N VAL A 272 -1.23 4.48 2.58
CA VAL A 272 -1.45 3.31 3.44
C VAL A 272 -0.73 3.50 4.77
N GLU A 273 -1.44 3.22 5.86
CA GLU A 273 -0.89 3.17 7.20
C GLU A 273 -1.01 1.75 7.78
N VAL A 274 0.04 1.33 8.45
CA VAL A 274 0.06 0.12 9.28
C VAL A 274 0.32 0.56 10.72
N ARG A 275 -0.58 0.20 11.64
CA ARG A 275 -0.55 0.64 13.04
C ARG A 275 -0.72 -0.55 13.99
N THR A 276 0.06 -0.54 15.08
CA THR A 276 -0.12 -1.52 16.15
C THR A 276 -1.28 -1.12 17.07
N GLU A 277 -2.21 -2.04 17.29
CA GLU A 277 -3.34 -1.88 18.18
C GLU A 277 -3.34 -2.96 19.29
N ARG A 278 -4.24 -2.82 20.28
CA ARG A 278 -4.32 -3.75 21.41
C ARG A 278 -4.64 -5.19 20.99
N GLN A 279 -5.38 -5.34 19.89
CA GLN A 279 -5.85 -6.66 19.40
C GLN A 279 -5.03 -7.17 18.22
N GLY A 280 -4.05 -6.40 17.72
CA GLY A 280 -3.27 -6.81 16.56
C GLY A 280 -2.68 -5.68 15.74
N LEU A 281 -2.64 -5.88 14.44
CA LEU A 281 -2.14 -4.92 13.47
C LEU A 281 -3.29 -4.41 12.63
N TRP A 282 -3.49 -3.10 12.62
CA TRP A 282 -4.43 -2.45 11.74
C TRP A 282 -3.72 -1.99 10.46
N LEU A 283 -4.33 -2.25 9.30
CA LEU A 283 -3.90 -1.82 7.98
C LEU A 283 -5.05 -1.03 7.34
N GLY A 284 -4.79 0.16 6.86
CA GLY A 284 -5.84 0.97 6.23
C GLY A 284 -5.29 2.08 5.35
N SER A 285 -6.17 2.66 4.54
CA SER A 285 -5.84 3.87 3.79
C SER A 285 -5.82 5.05 4.75
N THR A 286 -4.76 5.86 4.69
CA THR A 286 -4.82 7.21 5.23
C THR A 286 -5.69 8.01 4.27
N VAL A 287 -6.94 8.24 4.63
CA VAL A 287 -7.70 9.29 3.97
C VAL A 287 -6.89 10.57 4.20
N ASP A 288 -6.54 11.26 3.14
CA ASP A 288 -5.93 12.59 3.23
C ASP A 288 -6.87 13.49 4.01
N THR A 289 -6.63 13.62 5.31
CA THR A 289 -7.28 14.61 6.16
C THR A 289 -6.62 15.98 6.01
N THR A 290 -5.89 16.21 4.90
CA THR A 290 -5.24 17.48 4.60
C THR A 290 -6.19 18.52 4.02
N SER A 291 -7.48 18.39 4.21
CA SER A 291 -8.35 19.58 4.11
C SER A 291 -9.55 19.44 5.04
N GLY A 292 -9.39 19.93 6.24
CA GLY A 292 -10.55 20.21 7.10
C GLY A 292 -11.62 21.09 6.42
N GLU A 293 -11.27 21.77 5.33
CA GLU A 293 -12.17 22.56 4.50
C GLU A 293 -12.95 21.74 3.46
N GLU A 294 -12.40 20.68 2.88
CA GLU A 294 -13.15 19.86 1.90
C GLU A 294 -14.15 18.93 2.57
N TRP A 295 -13.85 18.44 3.76
CA TRP A 295 -14.81 17.65 4.51
C TRP A 295 -16.02 18.51 4.97
N TYR A 296 -15.79 19.76 5.32
CA TYR A 296 -16.84 20.71 5.63
C TYR A 296 -17.77 20.94 4.44
N LYS A 297 -17.24 21.02 3.22
CA LYS A 297 -18.03 21.14 1.97
C LYS A 297 -18.75 19.84 1.58
N SER A 298 -18.22 18.67 1.90
CA SER A 298 -18.89 17.39 1.66
C SER A 298 -19.93 17.03 2.73
N ALA A 299 -19.79 17.56 3.95
CA ALA A 299 -20.74 17.39 5.06
C ALA A 299 -22.08 18.13 4.85
N GLU A 300 -22.13 19.09 3.95
CA GLU A 300 -23.42 19.72 3.56
C GLU A 300 -24.38 18.72 2.88
N HIS A 301 -23.93 17.51 2.50
CA HIS A 301 -24.77 16.54 1.75
C HIS A 301 -24.86 15.13 2.34
N LYS A 302 -24.13 14.76 3.41
CA LYS A 302 -24.23 13.40 3.99
C LYS A 302 -24.05 13.37 5.53
N GLY A 303 -25.10 13.69 6.26
CA GLY A 303 -25.18 13.44 7.69
C GLY A 303 -25.20 14.71 8.54
N SER A 304 -26.29 15.43 8.53
CA SER A 304 -26.51 16.58 9.41
C SER A 304 -26.85 16.13 10.82
N LEU A 305 -26.23 16.76 11.83
CA LEU A 305 -26.72 16.76 13.18
C LEU A 305 -28.12 17.37 13.18
N THR A 306 -29.11 16.61 13.60
CA THR A 306 -30.47 17.15 13.74
C THR A 306 -30.58 17.86 15.08
N ILE A 307 -31.00 19.11 15.06
CA ILE A 307 -31.15 19.94 16.24
C ILE A 307 -32.60 20.33 16.35
N HIS A 308 -33.24 20.03 17.47
CA HIS A 308 -34.58 20.53 17.79
C HIS A 308 -34.70 20.92 19.25
N GLU A 309 -35.50 21.92 19.51
CA GLU A 309 -35.81 22.35 20.86
C GLU A 309 -37.15 21.77 21.28
N GLU A 310 -37.22 21.26 22.50
CA GLU A 310 -38.45 20.73 23.08
C GLU A 310 -38.68 21.30 24.50
N ALA A 311 -39.92 21.48 24.85
CA ALA A 311 -40.28 21.83 26.23
C ALA A 311 -40.12 20.58 27.09
N CYS A 312 -39.30 20.67 28.14
CA CYS A 312 -39.26 19.66 29.18
C CYS A 312 -39.97 20.21 30.41
N GLY A 313 -40.94 19.47 30.93
CA GLY A 313 -41.55 19.86 32.24
C GLY A 313 -40.52 19.72 33.36
N SER A 314 -40.76 20.42 34.51
CA SER A 314 -39.93 20.26 35.69
C SER A 314 -39.88 18.80 36.13
N PHE A 315 -38.68 18.27 36.38
CA PHE A 315 -38.49 16.89 36.78
C PHE A 315 -38.74 16.71 38.28
N PRO A 316 -39.60 15.76 38.69
CA PRO A 316 -39.91 15.57 40.13
C PRO A 316 -38.71 15.06 40.92
N ASP A 317 -37.80 14.36 40.27
CA ASP A 317 -36.60 13.78 40.89
C ASP A 317 -35.44 13.59 39.89
N ALA A 318 -34.27 13.23 40.40
CA ALA A 318 -33.09 12.93 39.61
C ALA A 318 -33.24 11.69 38.75
N ALA A 319 -34.12 10.75 39.08
CA ALA A 319 -34.34 9.53 38.33
C ALA A 319 -35.16 9.80 37.04
N GLY A 320 -36.20 10.66 37.16
CA GLY A 320 -36.98 11.16 36.05
C GLY A 320 -36.12 11.95 35.03
N LEU A 321 -35.28 12.85 35.55
CA LEU A 321 -34.30 13.59 34.76
C LEU A 321 -33.33 12.69 33.98
N ARG A 322 -32.73 11.69 34.66
CA ARG A 322 -31.82 10.73 34.01
C ARG A 322 -32.52 9.93 32.92
N ARG A 323 -33.74 9.49 33.18
CA ARG A 323 -34.52 8.73 32.19
C ARG A 323 -34.84 9.54 30.95
N TYR A 324 -35.18 10.83 31.12
CA TYR A 324 -35.42 11.74 30.02
C TYR A 324 -34.16 12.02 29.20
N ALA A 325 -33.01 12.23 29.86
CA ALA A 325 -31.73 12.50 29.19
C ALA A 325 -31.10 11.26 28.52
N ALA A 326 -31.50 10.05 28.90
CA ALA A 326 -30.92 8.79 28.41
C ALA A 326 -31.58 8.33 27.10
N ARG A 327 -31.31 9.02 26.00
CA ARG A 327 -31.86 8.71 24.66
C ARG A 327 -30.91 7.90 23.77
N GLY A 328 -29.88 7.28 24.36
CA GLY A 328 -28.87 6.50 23.66
C GLY A 328 -27.60 7.28 23.32
N LYS A 329 -26.59 6.57 22.74
CA LYS A 329 -25.28 7.17 22.45
C LYS A 329 -25.31 8.18 21.29
N ALA A 330 -26.28 8.05 20.39
CA ALA A 330 -26.43 8.91 19.23
C ALA A 330 -27.12 10.24 19.53
N VAL A 331 -27.65 10.41 20.74
CA VAL A 331 -28.47 11.58 21.10
C VAL A 331 -27.93 12.24 22.35
N ALA A 332 -27.70 13.55 22.28
CA ALA A 332 -27.41 14.38 23.45
C ALA A 332 -28.62 15.28 23.76
N VAL A 333 -28.96 15.38 25.04
CA VAL A 333 -30.02 16.26 25.54
C VAL A 333 -29.38 17.28 26.46
N LEU A 334 -29.49 18.56 26.11
CA LEU A 334 -28.78 19.66 26.71
C LEU A 334 -29.80 20.73 27.21
N ASP A 335 -29.43 21.47 28.22
CA ASP A 335 -30.22 22.57 28.76
C ASP A 335 -30.16 23.78 27.82
N ALA A 336 -31.32 24.16 27.24
CA ALA A 336 -31.39 25.26 26.28
C ALA A 336 -30.91 26.60 26.84
N ASP A 337 -31.15 26.84 28.15
CA ASP A 337 -30.80 28.08 28.79
C ASP A 337 -29.29 28.25 29.10
N ARG A 338 -28.51 27.16 28.93
CA ARG A 338 -27.06 27.15 29.13
C ARG A 338 -26.28 27.16 27.82
N LEU A 339 -26.97 27.09 26.70
CA LEU A 339 -26.35 26.99 25.37
C LEU A 339 -26.10 28.35 24.75
N GLN A 340 -25.01 28.47 24.01
CA GLN A 340 -24.68 29.65 23.20
C GLN A 340 -24.61 29.21 21.72
N TYR A 341 -25.37 29.88 20.87
CA TYR A 341 -25.36 29.65 19.43
C TYR A 341 -24.32 30.54 18.74
N PRO A 342 -23.73 30.11 17.60
CA PRO A 342 -23.98 28.84 16.92
C PRO A 342 -23.20 27.65 17.53
N PHE A 343 -23.69 26.44 17.31
CA PHE A 343 -22.91 25.23 17.59
C PHE A 343 -21.91 24.98 16.45
N VAL A 344 -20.71 24.55 16.82
CA VAL A 344 -19.69 24.12 15.85
C VAL A 344 -19.48 22.61 16.02
N VAL A 345 -19.72 21.86 14.95
CA VAL A 345 -19.37 20.44 14.90
C VAL A 345 -18.03 20.30 14.19
N ARG A 346 -17.02 19.84 14.90
CA ARG A 346 -15.67 19.72 14.37
C ARG A 346 -14.98 18.40 14.79
N PRO A 347 -13.92 17.96 14.10
CA PRO A 347 -13.02 16.96 14.66
C PRO A 347 -12.50 17.42 16.03
N TRP A 348 -12.30 16.47 16.94
CA TRP A 348 -11.61 16.80 18.18
C TRP A 348 -10.11 17.07 17.88
N CYS A 349 -9.48 17.90 18.70
CA CYS A 349 -8.07 18.24 18.62
C CYS A 349 -7.33 17.86 19.89
N GLU A 350 -6.01 17.67 19.79
CA GLU A 350 -5.17 17.47 20.97
C GLU A 350 -5.26 18.70 21.90
N GLY A 351 -5.49 18.45 23.19
CA GLY A 351 -5.73 19.51 24.15
C GLY A 351 -7.20 19.81 24.44
N ASP A 352 -8.14 19.32 23.63
CA ASP A 352 -9.57 19.47 23.88
C ASP A 352 -9.96 18.89 25.24
N ARG A 353 -10.78 19.66 25.97
CA ARG A 353 -11.24 19.29 27.33
C ARG A 353 -12.76 19.34 27.43
N ILE A 354 -13.31 18.35 28.08
CA ILE A 354 -14.73 18.29 28.43
C ILE A 354 -14.85 18.10 29.95
N ARG A 355 -15.91 18.58 30.53
CA ARG A 355 -16.28 18.25 31.92
C ARG A 355 -17.39 17.18 31.91
N PRO A 356 -17.05 15.88 32.00
CA PRO A 356 -18.06 14.82 31.92
C PRO A 356 -19.13 14.96 33.00
N LEU A 357 -20.35 14.60 32.68
CA LEU A 357 -21.47 14.63 33.62
C LEU A 357 -21.13 13.83 34.90
N GLY A 358 -21.29 14.45 36.06
CA GLY A 358 -21.00 13.85 37.36
C GLY A 358 -19.56 14.02 37.86
N MET A 359 -18.66 14.67 37.09
CA MET A 359 -17.30 15.00 37.55
C MET A 359 -17.15 16.47 37.95
N ARG A 360 -16.32 16.71 38.99
CA ARG A 360 -16.02 18.10 39.44
C ARG A 360 -14.98 18.81 38.56
N GLY A 361 -14.12 18.05 37.86
CA GLY A 361 -13.04 18.55 37.02
C GLY A 361 -13.25 18.32 35.53
N SER A 362 -12.40 18.94 34.73
CA SER A 362 -12.33 18.66 33.27
C SER A 362 -11.38 17.52 32.97
N LYS A 363 -11.66 16.77 31.90
CA LYS A 363 -10.86 15.66 31.38
C LYS A 363 -10.49 15.93 29.93
N LEU A 364 -9.32 15.48 29.50
CA LEU A 364 -8.97 15.54 28.09
C LEU A 364 -9.90 14.64 27.27
N VAL A 365 -10.27 15.06 26.07
CA VAL A 365 -11.07 14.25 25.15
C VAL A 365 -10.30 12.98 24.79
N SER A 366 -8.99 13.04 24.61
CA SER A 366 -8.11 11.87 24.42
C SER A 366 -8.25 10.83 25.52
N ASP A 367 -8.37 11.28 26.79
CA ASP A 367 -8.56 10.38 27.92
C ASP A 367 -9.97 9.76 27.93
N VAL A 368 -10.99 10.55 27.54
CA VAL A 368 -12.36 10.04 27.39
C VAL A 368 -12.39 8.92 26.35
N LEU A 369 -11.74 9.12 25.21
CA LEU A 369 -11.67 8.12 24.14
C LEU A 369 -10.87 6.88 24.56
N THR A 370 -9.87 7.04 25.41
CA THR A 370 -9.10 5.94 25.99
C THR A 370 -9.93 5.12 26.96
N ASP A 371 -10.69 5.75 27.85
CA ASP A 371 -11.59 5.07 28.79
C ASP A 371 -12.72 4.31 28.09
N GLU A 372 -13.26 4.91 27.03
CA GLU A 372 -14.29 4.27 26.19
C GLU A 372 -13.69 3.22 25.23
N ARG A 373 -12.38 2.95 25.31
CA ARG A 373 -11.63 1.97 24.51
C ARG A 373 -11.76 2.18 23.02
N VAL A 374 -11.86 3.44 22.58
CA VAL A 374 -11.93 3.78 21.15
C VAL A 374 -10.59 3.46 20.50
N ALA A 375 -10.61 2.62 19.46
CA ALA A 375 -9.42 2.26 18.69
C ALA A 375 -8.75 3.50 18.08
N SER A 376 -7.42 3.53 17.98
CA SER A 376 -6.67 4.73 17.59
C SER A 376 -7.12 5.30 16.23
N HIS A 377 -7.36 4.42 15.25
CA HIS A 377 -7.83 4.82 13.91
C HIS A 377 -9.25 5.41 13.90
N MET A 378 -10.09 5.03 14.87
CA MET A 378 -11.45 5.56 15.01
C MET A 378 -11.45 6.94 15.69
N ARG A 379 -10.40 7.29 16.45
CA ARG A 379 -10.35 8.56 17.19
C ARG A 379 -10.35 9.76 16.26
N GLU A 380 -9.70 9.68 15.11
CA GLU A 380 -9.65 10.75 14.11
C GLU A 380 -11.05 11.07 13.52
N GLN A 381 -11.96 10.10 13.55
CA GLN A 381 -13.33 10.23 13.07
C GLN A 381 -14.29 10.81 14.13
N VAL A 382 -13.87 10.87 15.39
CA VAL A 382 -14.71 11.39 16.48
C VAL A 382 -14.91 12.88 16.30
N ARG A 383 -16.15 13.30 16.46
CA ARG A 383 -16.55 14.70 16.38
C ARG A 383 -16.90 15.22 17.78
N VAL A 384 -16.70 16.50 17.95
CA VAL A 384 -17.15 17.22 19.15
C VAL A 384 -18.14 18.30 18.73
N VAL A 385 -19.11 18.55 19.58
CA VAL A 385 -20.01 19.70 19.45
C VAL A 385 -19.52 20.76 20.43
N GLU A 386 -19.06 21.86 19.87
CA GLU A 386 -18.58 23.03 20.61
C GLU A 386 -19.69 24.06 20.74
N CYS A 387 -19.81 24.64 21.91
CA CYS A 387 -20.77 25.66 22.24
C CYS A 387 -20.04 26.80 22.94
N GLY A 388 -19.82 27.93 22.24
CA GLY A 388 -18.89 28.95 22.67
C GLY A 388 -17.45 28.41 22.73
N GLU A 389 -16.76 28.56 23.85
CA GLU A 389 -15.39 28.05 24.04
C GLU A 389 -15.34 26.67 24.73
N LYS A 390 -16.47 25.98 24.87
CA LYS A 390 -16.57 24.71 25.61
C LYS A 390 -17.14 23.58 24.76
N ILE A 391 -16.64 22.39 24.97
CA ILE A 391 -17.20 21.20 24.37
C ILE A 391 -18.47 20.78 25.11
N ALA A 392 -19.59 20.81 24.39
CA ALA A 392 -20.89 20.38 24.90
C ALA A 392 -21.09 18.86 24.80
N TRP A 393 -20.55 18.24 23.76
CA TRP A 393 -20.71 16.81 23.53
C TRP A 393 -19.52 16.22 22.77
N VAL A 394 -18.98 15.12 23.25
CA VAL A 394 -18.14 14.21 22.46
C VAL A 394 -19.11 13.21 21.83
N VAL A 395 -19.34 13.34 20.52
CA VAL A 395 -20.41 12.64 19.79
C VAL A 395 -20.29 11.12 19.95
N GLY A 396 -21.36 10.49 20.41
CA GLY A 396 -21.39 9.05 20.64
C GLY A 396 -20.84 8.59 22.00
N PHE A 397 -20.21 9.49 22.77
CA PHE A 397 -19.50 9.10 23.99
C PHE A 397 -19.97 9.83 25.26
N ARG A 398 -19.72 11.14 25.38
CA ARG A 398 -19.94 11.88 26.62
C ARG A 398 -20.54 13.27 26.40
N VAL A 399 -21.55 13.60 27.19
CA VAL A 399 -22.14 14.94 27.29
C VAL A 399 -21.44 15.70 28.41
N SER A 400 -21.25 17.01 28.20
CA SER A 400 -20.67 17.88 29.20
C SER A 400 -21.68 18.21 30.33
N GLY A 401 -21.20 18.16 31.57
CA GLY A 401 -21.95 18.58 32.73
C GLY A 401 -22.24 20.10 32.76
N ASP A 402 -21.50 20.91 31.97
CA ASP A 402 -21.73 22.36 31.90
C ASP A 402 -23.07 22.67 31.23
N PHE A 403 -23.51 21.78 30.30
CA PHE A 403 -24.72 21.96 29.50
C PHE A 403 -25.82 20.94 29.85
N ALA A 404 -25.60 20.13 30.87
CA ALA A 404 -26.56 19.11 31.27
C ALA A 404 -27.83 19.73 31.87
N LEU A 405 -28.95 19.09 31.64
CA LEU A 405 -30.22 19.41 32.25
C LEU A 405 -30.13 19.38 33.80
N SER A 406 -30.89 20.25 34.45
CA SER A 406 -31.12 20.31 35.90
C SER A 406 -32.57 20.01 36.21
N LEU A 407 -32.89 19.84 37.50
CA LEU A 407 -34.29 19.65 37.95
C LEU A 407 -35.19 20.87 37.64
N THR A 408 -34.59 22.01 37.41
CA THR A 408 -35.27 23.28 37.14
C THR A 408 -35.30 23.64 35.64
N SER A 409 -34.69 22.85 34.80
CA SER A 409 -34.70 23.11 33.37
C SER A 409 -36.09 22.94 32.77
N THR A 410 -36.53 23.90 31.94
CA THR A 410 -37.86 23.94 31.34
C THR A 410 -37.82 23.71 29.83
N ARG A 411 -36.66 23.89 29.22
CA ARG A 411 -36.41 23.73 27.79
C ARG A 411 -35.16 22.88 27.55
N ALA A 412 -35.24 21.97 26.62
CA ALA A 412 -34.13 21.10 26.22
C ALA A 412 -33.81 21.25 24.73
N VAL A 413 -32.55 21.24 24.40
CA VAL A 413 -32.10 21.07 23.03
C VAL A 413 -31.62 19.63 22.85
N VAL A 414 -32.19 18.97 21.88
CA VAL A 414 -31.88 17.60 21.51
C VAL A 414 -31.00 17.62 20.27
N LEU A 415 -29.81 17.05 20.39
CA LEU A 415 -28.85 16.88 19.30
C LEU A 415 -28.86 15.40 18.92
N ASP A 416 -29.31 15.06 17.71
CA ASP A 416 -29.32 13.69 17.20
C ASP A 416 -28.27 13.53 16.09
N ALA A 417 -27.29 12.68 16.36
CA ALA A 417 -26.21 12.30 15.45
C ALA A 417 -26.43 10.92 14.81
N GLY A 418 -27.65 10.38 14.84
CA GLY A 418 -27.94 9.03 14.31
C GLY A 418 -27.42 8.82 12.89
N ARG A 419 -27.51 9.82 12.02
CA ARG A 419 -26.96 9.78 10.66
C ARG A 419 -25.43 9.93 10.60
N LEU A 420 -24.82 10.55 11.58
CA LEU A 420 -23.35 10.67 11.70
C LEU A 420 -22.70 9.37 12.18
N LEU A 421 -23.43 8.56 12.99
CA LEU A 421 -22.92 7.32 13.58
C LEU A 421 -23.26 6.08 12.73
N HIS A 422 -24.29 6.11 11.89
CA HIS A 422 -24.64 5.01 10.99
C HIS A 422 -23.82 4.96 9.70
N ASN A 423 -23.00 5.98 9.40
CA ASN A 423 -22.06 6.01 8.28
C ASN A 423 -20.61 5.75 8.74
N SER A 424 -20.40 5.30 9.96
CA SER A 424 -19.08 4.94 10.52
C SER A 424 -18.90 3.42 10.64
#